data_c20f894f90f60eeb3a6dcf72965ea6f2
#
_entry.id   c20f894f90f60eeb3a6dcf72965ea6f2
#
_cell.length_a   1.000
_cell.length_b   1.000
_cell.length_c   1.000
_cell.angle_alpha   90.00
_cell.angle_beta   90.00
_cell.angle_gamma   90.00
#
_symmetry.space_group_name_H-M   'P 1'
#
loop_
_entity.id
_entity.type
_entity.pdbx_description
1 polymer ?
#
loop_
_entity_poly.entity_id
_entity_poly.type
_entity_poly.pdbx_seq_one_letter_code
_entity_poly.pdbx_strand_id
1 'polypeptide(L)'
;MKRTSEKRHWDEFWASSPGIDDVYANDDRLVRFLLSQIDVKGKRVLEVGAGTGRDSLALAKAGARVTTFDYSDESLRLLGGIAGDQMDIVCGDALALPFADGSFDIVFHQGLLEHFRTPIDLLRENQRVLRTGGYVLVDVPQRWHYYTAMKHALMAANRWFAGWETEFSAGELSRLLREAGFEITGAYGSNLFPPVWYRGVRRVLLKAGVRIPMQPSPGVHRMRESVRDAIPHPVRMATSMVIGVMGRKQ
;
A
#
# COMPACT_ATOMS: atom_id res chain seq x y z
N MET A 1 -7.66 26.30 -3.27
CA MET A 1 -6.56 25.98 -2.33
C MET A 1 -6.07 24.59 -2.68
N LYS A 2 -4.80 24.40 -3.04
CA LYS A 2 -4.26 23.07 -3.34
C LYS A 2 -4.20 22.30 -2.02
N ARG A 3 -4.94 21.19 -1.91
CA ARG A 3 -4.81 20.29 -0.76
C ARG A 3 -3.41 19.70 -0.78
N THR A 4 -2.69 19.87 0.31
CA THR A 4 -1.39 19.24 0.55
C THR A 4 -1.63 18.01 1.41
N SER A 5 -0.83 16.95 1.24
CA SER A 5 -0.87 15.77 2.10
C SER A 5 -0.16 16.08 3.44
N GLU A 6 -0.77 16.97 4.23
CA GLU A 6 -0.26 17.37 5.54
C GLU A 6 -0.78 16.42 6.62
N LYS A 7 -0.07 16.35 7.76
CA LYS A 7 -0.42 15.52 8.92
C LYS A 7 -1.89 15.66 9.31
N ARG A 8 -2.37 16.91 9.45
CA ARG A 8 -3.76 17.20 9.80
C ARG A 8 -4.76 16.57 8.84
N HIS A 9 -4.46 16.52 7.53
CA HIS A 9 -5.34 15.89 6.54
C HIS A 9 -5.49 14.40 6.80
N TRP A 10 -4.42 13.71 7.14
CA TRP A 10 -4.43 12.29 7.45
C TRP A 10 -5.06 11.98 8.79
N ASP A 11 -4.82 12.82 9.81
CA ASP A 11 -5.51 12.69 11.10
C ASP A 11 -7.03 12.84 10.95
N GLU A 12 -7.52 13.82 10.18
CA GLU A 12 -8.95 14.00 9.88
C GLU A 12 -9.52 12.81 9.08
N PHE A 13 -8.75 12.27 8.14
CA PHE A 13 -9.14 11.09 7.35
C PHE A 13 -9.32 9.87 8.25
N TRP A 14 -8.33 9.55 9.07
CA TRP A 14 -8.38 8.39 9.94
C TRP A 14 -9.42 8.53 11.07
N ALA A 15 -9.59 9.71 11.64
CA ALA A 15 -10.64 9.99 12.63
C ALA A 15 -12.05 9.79 12.08
N SER A 16 -12.26 10.04 10.77
CA SER A 16 -13.55 9.88 10.12
C SER A 16 -13.81 8.46 9.58
N SER A 17 -12.81 7.58 9.62
CA SER A 17 -12.88 6.24 9.03
C SER A 17 -13.55 5.26 10.02
N PRO A 18 -14.70 4.66 9.67
CA PRO A 18 -15.50 3.82 10.59
C PRO A 18 -14.87 2.44 10.87
N GLY A 19 -13.78 2.07 10.20
CA GLY A 19 -13.06 0.82 10.42
C GLY A 19 -12.15 0.45 9.27
N ILE A 20 -11.25 -0.49 9.54
CA ILE A 20 -10.24 -1.00 8.59
C ILE A 20 -10.87 -1.55 7.30
N ASP A 21 -11.95 -2.31 7.46
CA ASP A 21 -12.60 -3.02 6.34
C ASP A 21 -13.35 -2.08 5.39
N ASP A 22 -13.66 -0.85 5.82
CA ASP A 22 -14.38 0.10 4.99
C ASP A 22 -13.46 0.95 4.11
N VAL A 23 -12.21 1.13 4.50
CA VAL A 23 -11.23 1.97 3.80
C VAL A 23 -10.52 1.19 2.70
N TYR A 24 -10.11 -0.03 2.96
CA TYR A 24 -9.35 -0.85 2.02
C TYR A 24 -10.18 -1.98 1.42
N ALA A 25 -10.02 -2.20 0.12
CA ALA A 25 -10.34 -3.49 -0.46
C ALA A 25 -9.42 -4.51 0.20
N ASN A 26 -10.01 -5.52 0.83
CA ASN A 26 -9.29 -6.56 1.54
C ASN A 26 -8.61 -7.49 0.54
N ASP A 27 -7.57 -6.98 -0.12
CA ASP A 27 -6.73 -7.69 -1.07
C ASP A 27 -5.32 -7.75 -0.47
N ASP A 28 -4.95 -8.88 0.05
CA ASP A 28 -3.65 -9.20 0.63
C ASP A 28 -2.53 -9.36 -0.44
N ARG A 29 -2.70 -8.73 -1.59
CA ARG A 29 -1.86 -8.87 -2.79
C ARG A 29 -0.38 -8.59 -2.50
N LEU A 30 -0.09 -7.53 -1.71
CA LEU A 30 1.26 -7.15 -1.35
C LEU A 30 1.91 -8.24 -0.49
N VAL A 31 1.21 -8.65 0.56
CA VAL A 31 1.67 -9.71 1.49
C VAL A 31 1.89 -11.02 0.73
N ARG A 32 0.92 -11.45 -0.09
CA ARG A 32 1.04 -12.67 -0.89
C ARG A 32 2.23 -12.62 -1.85
N PHE A 33 2.41 -11.48 -2.52
CA PHE A 33 3.57 -11.31 -3.40
C PHE A 33 4.86 -11.38 -2.61
N LEU A 34 4.98 -10.64 -1.50
CA LEU A 34 6.19 -10.62 -0.67
C LEU A 34 6.53 -12.04 -0.15
N LEU A 35 5.55 -12.75 0.39
CA LEU A 35 5.73 -14.13 0.89
C LEU A 35 6.08 -15.14 -0.22
N SER A 36 5.69 -14.87 -1.47
CA SER A 36 6.10 -15.71 -2.61
C SER A 36 7.54 -15.49 -3.04
N GLN A 37 8.15 -14.36 -2.66
CA GLN A 37 9.50 -13.98 -3.05
C GLN A 37 10.53 -14.21 -1.92
N ILE A 38 10.12 -14.07 -0.66
CA ILE A 38 11.02 -14.06 0.49
C ILE A 38 10.39 -14.79 1.67
N ASP A 39 11.17 -15.64 2.35
CA ASP A 39 10.83 -16.10 3.68
C ASP A 39 11.03 -14.94 4.68
N VAL A 40 9.94 -14.50 5.30
CA VAL A 40 9.93 -13.37 6.22
C VAL A 40 10.19 -13.77 7.68
N LYS A 41 10.24 -15.05 7.99
CA LYS A 41 10.40 -15.55 9.35
C LYS A 41 11.69 -15.01 10.00
N GLY A 42 11.53 -14.32 11.13
CA GLY A 42 12.61 -13.68 11.88
C GLY A 42 13.21 -12.43 11.22
N LYS A 43 12.75 -12.01 10.04
CA LYS A 43 13.19 -10.79 9.36
C LYS A 43 12.66 -9.54 10.07
N ARG A 44 13.47 -8.48 10.08
CA ARG A 44 13.07 -7.14 10.52
C ARG A 44 12.40 -6.44 9.35
N VAL A 45 11.13 -6.16 9.51
CA VAL A 45 10.28 -5.58 8.45
C VAL A 45 9.77 -4.22 8.91
N LEU A 46 9.87 -3.22 8.05
CA LEU A 46 9.31 -1.88 8.25
C LEU A 46 8.19 -1.63 7.24
N GLU A 47 7.00 -1.30 7.73
CA GLU A 47 5.93 -0.69 6.93
C GLU A 47 5.96 0.82 7.12
N VAL A 48 6.16 1.58 6.04
CA VAL A 48 6.13 3.06 6.05
C VAL A 48 4.78 3.54 5.54
N GLY A 49 4.11 4.43 6.27
CA GLY A 49 2.73 4.84 5.98
C GLY A 49 1.75 3.70 6.24
N ALA A 50 1.88 3.07 7.42
CA ALA A 50 1.19 1.83 7.75
C ALA A 50 -0.33 1.96 7.86
N GLY A 51 -0.85 3.16 8.08
CA GLY A 51 -2.28 3.36 8.27
C GLY A 51 -2.83 2.45 9.38
N THR A 52 -3.61 1.45 9.01
CA THR A 52 -4.18 0.48 9.96
C THR A 52 -3.28 -0.73 10.24
N GLY A 53 -2.12 -0.85 9.60
CA GLY A 53 -1.15 -1.93 9.80
C GLY A 53 -1.64 -3.33 9.47
N ARG A 54 -2.66 -3.44 8.62
CA ARG A 54 -3.24 -4.74 8.25
C ARG A 54 -2.21 -5.68 7.62
N ASP A 55 -1.40 -5.15 6.71
CA ASP A 55 -0.39 -5.94 6.00
C ASP A 55 0.77 -6.29 6.95
N SER A 56 1.15 -5.38 7.83
CA SER A 56 2.07 -5.61 8.93
C SER A 56 1.61 -6.73 9.86
N LEU A 57 0.35 -6.72 10.26
CA LEU A 57 -0.22 -7.77 11.11
C LEU A 57 -0.15 -9.15 10.44
N ALA A 58 -0.40 -9.21 9.13
CA ALA A 58 -0.30 -10.45 8.37
C ALA A 58 1.15 -10.97 8.32
N LEU A 59 2.14 -10.08 8.15
CA LEU A 59 3.56 -10.43 8.16
C LEU A 59 4.05 -10.82 9.56
N ALA A 60 3.58 -10.17 10.61
CA ALA A 60 3.88 -10.55 12.00
C ALA A 60 3.38 -11.97 12.29
N LYS A 61 2.15 -12.30 11.87
CA LYS A 61 1.59 -13.67 11.95
C LYS A 61 2.39 -14.69 11.13
N ALA A 62 3.06 -14.27 10.07
CA ALA A 62 3.98 -15.11 9.29
C ALA A 62 5.37 -15.25 9.95
N GLY A 63 5.58 -14.64 11.11
CA GLY A 63 6.80 -14.75 11.91
C GLY A 63 7.84 -13.66 11.67
N ALA A 64 7.50 -12.57 10.99
CA ALA A 64 8.36 -11.40 10.88
C ALA A 64 8.39 -10.59 12.18
N ARG A 65 9.48 -9.84 12.42
CA ARG A 65 9.57 -8.80 13.44
C ARG A 65 9.22 -7.48 12.76
N VAL A 66 8.01 -6.99 13.02
CA VAL A 66 7.45 -5.88 12.26
C VAL A 66 7.49 -4.59 13.08
N THR A 67 7.96 -3.53 12.44
CA THR A 67 7.82 -2.15 12.90
C THR A 67 6.88 -1.44 11.92
N THR A 68 5.86 -0.79 12.45
CA THR A 68 4.93 0.07 11.69
C THR A 68 5.28 1.53 11.92
N PHE A 69 5.26 2.30 10.86
CA PHE A 69 5.59 3.71 10.89
C PHE A 69 4.54 4.53 10.16
N ASP A 70 4.01 5.56 10.79
CA ASP A 70 3.04 6.46 10.17
C ASP A 70 3.21 7.90 10.68
N TYR A 71 2.73 8.85 9.89
CA TYR A 71 2.75 10.27 10.23
C TYR A 71 1.56 10.68 11.09
N SER A 72 0.42 9.97 10.98
CA SER A 72 -0.83 10.27 11.64
C SER A 72 -0.92 9.61 13.01
N ASP A 73 -1.05 10.41 14.06
CA ASP A 73 -1.29 9.91 15.42
C ASP A 73 -2.60 9.12 15.51
N GLU A 74 -3.62 9.51 14.73
CA GLU A 74 -4.92 8.85 14.74
C GLU A 74 -4.84 7.46 14.09
N SER A 75 -4.09 7.32 13.00
CA SER A 75 -3.81 6.01 12.38
C SER A 75 -3.11 5.07 13.38
N LEU A 76 -2.08 5.58 14.07
CA LEU A 76 -1.33 4.80 15.06
C LEU A 76 -2.16 4.43 16.29
N ARG A 77 -3.10 5.29 16.70
CA ARG A 77 -4.05 4.97 17.77
C ARG A 77 -4.97 3.82 17.39
N LEU A 78 -5.48 3.82 16.15
CA LEU A 78 -6.30 2.72 15.61
C LEU A 78 -5.49 1.43 15.53
N LEU A 79 -4.27 1.52 15.05
CA LEU A 79 -3.34 0.40 14.95
C LEU A 79 -3.03 -0.20 16.32
N GLY A 80 -2.74 0.62 17.34
CA GLY A 80 -2.45 0.17 18.70
C GLY A 80 -3.57 -0.68 19.32
N GLY A 81 -4.84 -0.36 18.97
CA GLY A 81 -5.99 -1.16 19.42
C GLY A 81 -6.08 -2.55 18.78
N ILE A 82 -5.35 -2.80 17.69
CA ILE A 82 -5.40 -4.04 16.89
C ILE A 82 -4.12 -4.85 17.04
N ALA A 83 -2.98 -4.17 17.07
CA ALA A 83 -1.66 -4.79 17.05
C ALA A 83 -1.30 -5.51 18.35
N GLY A 84 -1.75 -5.02 19.50
CA GLY A 84 -1.26 -5.50 20.78
C GLY A 84 0.27 -5.46 20.84
N ASP A 85 0.89 -6.50 21.40
CA ASP A 85 2.35 -6.64 21.49
C ASP A 85 3.00 -7.30 20.25
N GLN A 86 2.27 -7.39 19.13
CA GLN A 86 2.77 -8.13 17.95
C GLN A 86 3.69 -7.31 17.05
N MET A 87 3.68 -5.98 17.20
CA MET A 87 4.43 -5.07 16.32
C MET A 87 4.86 -3.82 17.09
N ASP A 88 6.03 -3.28 16.74
CA ASP A 88 6.45 -1.96 17.18
C ASP A 88 5.70 -0.87 16.40
N ILE A 89 5.30 0.21 17.08
CA ILE A 89 4.57 1.33 16.48
C ILE A 89 5.38 2.61 16.68
N VAL A 90 5.71 3.30 15.59
CA VAL A 90 6.54 4.51 15.61
C VAL A 90 5.86 5.62 14.80
N CYS A 91 5.79 6.84 15.38
CA CYS A 91 5.28 8.03 14.73
C CYS A 91 6.43 8.87 14.15
N GLY A 92 6.25 9.44 12.95
CA GLY A 92 7.24 10.37 12.40
C GLY A 92 7.07 10.70 10.93
N ASP A 93 8.03 11.46 10.39
CA ASP A 93 8.09 11.82 8.99
C ASP A 93 8.87 10.75 8.19
N ALA A 94 8.25 10.22 7.14
CA ALA A 94 8.84 9.20 6.29
C ALA A 94 10.09 9.67 5.50
N LEU A 95 10.30 10.99 5.41
CA LEU A 95 11.52 11.59 4.84
C LEU A 95 12.69 11.68 5.85
N ALA A 96 12.46 11.34 7.12
CA ALA A 96 13.46 11.36 8.18
C ALA A 96 13.19 10.23 9.19
N LEU A 97 13.33 8.99 8.75
CA LEU A 97 13.04 7.80 9.56
C LEU A 97 13.99 7.71 10.77
N PRO A 98 13.47 7.56 12.00
CA PRO A 98 14.28 7.58 13.23
C PRO A 98 15.02 6.23 13.47
N PHE A 99 15.48 5.62 12.41
CA PHE A 99 16.18 4.33 12.45
C PHE A 99 17.60 4.46 11.92
N ALA A 100 18.52 3.68 12.47
CA ALA A 100 19.90 3.63 11.99
C ALA A 100 19.97 3.01 10.57
N ASP A 101 21.06 3.29 9.85
CA ASP A 101 21.34 2.69 8.56
C ASP A 101 21.38 1.16 8.68
N GLY A 102 20.77 0.47 7.73
CA GLY A 102 20.80 -0.99 7.69
C GLY A 102 19.98 -1.70 8.78
N SER A 103 19.01 -1.00 9.41
CA SER A 103 18.20 -1.54 10.50
C SER A 103 17.22 -2.63 10.06
N PHE A 104 16.81 -2.67 8.80
CA PHE A 104 15.76 -3.55 8.31
C PHE A 104 16.23 -4.48 7.19
N ASP A 105 15.62 -5.65 7.14
CA ASP A 105 15.78 -6.64 6.06
C ASP A 105 14.83 -6.36 4.89
N ILE A 106 13.63 -5.83 5.22
CA ILE A 106 12.57 -5.51 4.27
C ILE A 106 11.93 -4.19 4.68
N VAL A 107 11.73 -3.30 3.69
CA VAL A 107 10.91 -2.09 3.81
C VAL A 107 9.80 -2.17 2.77
N PHE A 108 8.57 -1.86 3.16
CA PHE A 108 7.50 -1.77 2.19
C PHE A 108 6.55 -0.62 2.52
N HIS A 109 5.83 -0.18 1.49
CA HIS A 109 4.71 0.75 1.64
C HIS A 109 3.69 0.56 0.52
N GLN A 110 2.44 0.85 0.85
CA GLN A 110 1.31 0.75 -0.05
C GLN A 110 0.53 2.07 -0.04
N GLY A 111 0.34 2.67 -1.21
CA GLY A 111 -0.46 3.88 -1.31
C GLY A 111 0.19 5.08 -0.60
N LEU A 112 1.52 5.18 -0.59
CA LEU A 112 2.27 6.22 0.08
C LEU A 112 3.09 7.09 -0.88
N LEU A 113 3.83 6.47 -1.81
CA LEU A 113 4.79 7.18 -2.67
C LEU A 113 4.14 8.26 -3.53
N GLU A 114 2.91 8.05 -3.96
CA GLU A 114 2.12 8.97 -4.78
C GLU A 114 1.83 10.32 -4.10
N HIS A 115 1.97 10.40 -2.80
CA HIS A 115 1.73 11.63 -2.02
C HIS A 115 2.96 12.54 -1.91
N PHE A 116 4.12 12.09 -2.40
CA PHE A 116 5.36 12.87 -2.35
C PHE A 116 5.62 13.61 -3.66
N ARG A 117 5.94 14.90 -3.57
CA ARG A 117 6.36 15.74 -4.72
C ARG A 117 7.70 15.31 -5.28
N THR A 118 8.57 14.84 -4.39
CA THR A 118 9.92 14.33 -4.69
C THR A 118 10.01 12.87 -4.21
N PRO A 119 9.41 11.93 -4.95
CA PRO A 119 9.31 10.53 -4.50
C PRO A 119 10.68 9.85 -4.31
N ILE A 120 11.71 10.35 -4.98
CA ILE A 120 13.06 9.82 -4.85
C ILE A 120 13.63 9.99 -3.43
N ASP A 121 13.25 11.04 -2.70
CA ASP A 121 13.75 11.29 -1.35
C ASP A 121 13.24 10.24 -0.37
N LEU A 122 11.95 9.84 -0.47
CA LEU A 122 11.40 8.72 0.29
C LEU A 122 12.13 7.41 -0.04
N LEU A 123 12.39 7.14 -1.32
CA LEU A 123 13.08 5.91 -1.73
C LEU A 123 14.54 5.87 -1.26
N ARG A 124 15.23 7.01 -1.20
CA ARG A 124 16.58 7.11 -0.64
C ARG A 124 16.58 6.84 0.86
N GLU A 125 15.57 7.35 1.59
CA GLU A 125 15.43 7.10 3.01
C GLU A 125 15.10 5.62 3.29
N ASN A 126 14.24 5.00 2.49
CA ASN A 126 14.00 3.56 2.54
C ASN A 126 15.29 2.76 2.24
N GLN A 127 16.08 3.22 1.27
CA GLN A 127 17.37 2.60 0.93
C GLN A 127 18.37 2.73 2.10
N ARG A 128 18.40 3.88 2.78
CA ARG A 128 19.29 4.10 3.93
C ARG A 128 19.03 3.09 5.05
N VAL A 129 17.77 2.96 5.46
CA VAL A 129 17.41 2.08 6.59
C VAL A 129 17.44 0.60 6.26
N LEU A 130 17.47 0.21 4.98
CA LEU A 130 17.67 -1.16 4.54
C LEU A 130 19.13 -1.59 4.65
N ARG A 131 19.37 -2.82 5.13
CA ARG A 131 20.70 -3.42 5.02
C ARG A 131 21.08 -3.74 3.56
N THR A 132 22.34 -3.86 3.27
CA THR A 132 22.81 -4.42 1.99
C THR A 132 22.20 -5.80 1.76
N GLY A 133 21.70 -6.02 0.56
CA GLY A 133 20.95 -7.22 0.18
C GLY A 133 19.52 -7.28 0.72
N GLY A 134 19.05 -6.24 1.42
CA GLY A 134 17.64 -6.08 1.85
C GLY A 134 16.72 -5.70 0.69
N TYR A 135 15.42 -5.77 0.92
CA TYR A 135 14.42 -5.60 -0.13
C TYR A 135 13.46 -4.44 0.17
N VAL A 136 13.13 -3.69 -0.86
CA VAL A 136 12.02 -2.73 -0.84
C VAL A 136 10.87 -3.25 -1.68
N LEU A 137 9.62 -3.04 -1.24
CA LEU A 137 8.42 -3.30 -2.05
C LEU A 137 7.52 -2.07 -2.01
N VAL A 138 7.27 -1.50 -3.18
CA VAL A 138 6.48 -0.27 -3.38
C VAL A 138 5.23 -0.59 -4.18
N ASP A 139 4.05 -0.33 -3.60
CA ASP A 139 2.74 -0.51 -4.25
C ASP A 139 2.07 0.86 -4.41
N VAL A 140 1.69 1.20 -5.66
CA VAL A 140 1.13 2.52 -6.01
C VAL A 140 0.00 2.40 -7.05
N PRO A 141 -0.88 3.42 -7.16
CA PRO A 141 -1.84 3.50 -8.26
C PRO A 141 -1.15 3.52 -9.63
N GLN A 142 -1.71 2.76 -10.56
CA GLN A 142 -1.20 2.67 -11.93
C GLN A 142 -1.78 3.80 -12.80
N ARG A 143 -0.92 4.46 -13.59
CA ARG A 143 -1.24 5.64 -14.40
C ARG A 143 -2.32 5.40 -15.46
N TRP A 144 -2.27 4.27 -16.15
CA TRP A 144 -3.07 4.02 -17.36
C TRP A 144 -4.41 3.29 -17.10
N HIS A 145 -4.87 3.28 -15.87
CA HIS A 145 -6.14 2.65 -15.53
C HIS A 145 -7.29 3.67 -15.58
N TYR A 146 -8.50 3.24 -15.98
CA TYR A 146 -9.68 4.12 -16.06
C TYR A 146 -10.01 4.79 -14.71
N TYR A 147 -9.73 4.13 -13.60
CA TYR A 147 -9.89 4.69 -12.26
C TYR A 147 -9.04 5.94 -12.05
N THR A 148 -7.86 5.97 -12.64
CA THR A 148 -6.96 7.12 -12.60
C THR A 148 -7.56 8.33 -13.31
N ALA A 149 -8.19 8.13 -14.47
CA ALA A 149 -8.90 9.20 -15.15
C ALA A 149 -10.07 9.76 -14.31
N MET A 150 -10.85 8.88 -13.67
CA MET A 150 -11.90 9.29 -12.73
C MET A 150 -11.32 10.06 -11.53
N LYS A 151 -10.23 9.58 -10.95
CA LYS A 151 -9.53 10.24 -9.84
C LYS A 151 -9.09 11.66 -10.22
N HIS A 152 -8.48 11.84 -11.40
CA HIS A 152 -8.08 13.17 -11.90
C HIS A 152 -9.26 14.12 -12.03
N ALA A 153 -10.42 13.66 -12.52
CA ALA A 153 -11.62 14.47 -12.57
C ALA A 153 -12.09 14.91 -11.17
N LEU A 154 -12.04 14.01 -10.18
CA LEU A 154 -12.36 14.34 -8.78
C LEU A 154 -11.35 15.29 -8.15
N MET A 155 -10.05 15.13 -8.45
CA MET A 155 -8.99 16.05 -8.00
C MET A 155 -9.18 17.45 -8.58
N ALA A 156 -9.48 17.57 -9.88
CA ALA A 156 -9.79 18.83 -10.52
C ALA A 156 -11.01 19.52 -9.91
N ALA A 157 -12.02 18.76 -9.52
CA ALA A 157 -13.21 19.24 -8.80
C ALA A 157 -12.96 19.47 -7.29
N ASN A 158 -11.74 19.29 -6.77
CA ASN A 158 -11.38 19.35 -5.33
C ASN A 158 -12.25 18.42 -4.44
N ARG A 159 -12.64 17.27 -4.98
CA ARG A 159 -13.51 16.27 -4.32
C ARG A 159 -12.77 14.96 -4.01
N TRP A 160 -11.50 14.83 -4.42
CA TRP A 160 -10.70 13.64 -4.10
C TRP A 160 -10.29 13.64 -2.64
N PHE A 161 -10.52 12.54 -1.93
CA PHE A 161 -10.33 12.47 -0.48
C PHE A 161 -8.86 12.60 -0.07
N ALA A 162 -7.92 12.05 -0.84
CA ALA A 162 -6.50 12.08 -0.53
C ALA A 162 -5.77 13.36 -0.99
N GLY A 163 -6.51 14.33 -1.52
CA GLY A 163 -5.95 15.60 -1.97
C GLY A 163 -5.21 15.47 -3.30
N TRP A 164 -3.89 15.69 -3.31
CA TRP A 164 -3.06 15.55 -4.49
C TRP A 164 -2.34 14.19 -4.47
N GLU A 165 -2.29 13.54 -5.61
CA GLU A 165 -1.53 12.32 -5.84
C GLU A 165 -0.89 12.35 -7.23
N THR A 166 0.25 11.67 -7.39
CA THR A 166 0.79 11.30 -8.69
C THR A 166 0.58 9.82 -8.97
N GLU A 167 0.72 9.41 -10.20
CA GLU A 167 0.63 8.02 -10.60
C GLU A 167 1.87 7.60 -11.35
N PHE A 168 2.14 6.31 -11.30
CA PHE A 168 3.30 5.71 -11.92
C PHE A 168 2.89 4.61 -12.90
N SER A 169 3.57 4.52 -14.03
CA SER A 169 3.64 3.27 -14.77
C SER A 169 4.68 2.36 -14.12
N ALA A 170 4.62 1.06 -14.40
CA ALA A 170 5.60 0.11 -13.88
C ALA A 170 7.05 0.45 -14.31
N GLY A 171 7.20 0.99 -15.53
CA GLY A 171 8.51 1.44 -16.03
C GLY A 171 9.05 2.66 -15.29
N GLU A 172 8.20 3.64 -14.98
CA GLU A 172 8.58 4.83 -14.20
C GLU A 172 8.94 4.47 -12.77
N LEU A 173 8.14 3.64 -12.11
CA LEU A 173 8.43 3.19 -10.75
C LEU A 173 9.73 2.39 -10.70
N SER A 174 9.94 1.48 -11.66
CA SER A 174 11.20 0.70 -11.74
C SER A 174 12.41 1.58 -12.00
N ARG A 175 12.27 2.65 -12.77
CA ARG A 175 13.36 3.61 -13.01
C ARG A 175 13.71 4.39 -11.75
N LEU A 176 12.72 4.89 -11.02
CA LEU A 176 12.90 5.58 -9.76
C LEU A 176 13.59 4.69 -8.70
N LEU A 177 13.20 3.43 -8.61
CA LEU A 177 13.86 2.49 -7.70
C LEU A 177 15.31 2.26 -8.09
N ARG A 178 15.63 2.12 -9.40
CA ARG A 178 17.05 2.02 -9.84
C ARG A 178 17.84 3.28 -9.52
N GLU A 179 17.25 4.46 -9.74
CA GLU A 179 17.87 5.74 -9.38
C GLU A 179 18.13 5.85 -7.87
N ALA A 180 17.29 5.26 -7.04
CA ALA A 180 17.49 5.16 -5.60
C ALA A 180 18.48 4.04 -5.17
N GLY A 181 19.12 3.32 -6.12
CA GLY A 181 20.15 2.31 -5.83
C GLY A 181 19.60 0.89 -5.63
N PHE A 182 18.43 0.58 -6.19
CA PHE A 182 17.84 -0.77 -6.12
C PHE A 182 17.97 -1.54 -7.45
N GLU A 183 18.30 -2.81 -7.37
CA GLU A 183 18.13 -3.76 -8.45
C GLU A 183 16.70 -4.31 -8.44
N ILE A 184 15.98 -4.25 -9.57
CA ILE A 184 14.59 -4.74 -9.65
C ILE A 184 14.59 -6.27 -9.69
N THR A 185 13.88 -6.88 -8.75
CA THR A 185 13.80 -8.34 -8.59
C THR A 185 12.43 -8.91 -8.92
N GLY A 186 11.37 -8.08 -8.92
CA GLY A 186 10.03 -8.55 -9.24
C GLY A 186 9.02 -7.41 -9.36
N ALA A 187 7.88 -7.73 -9.93
CA ALA A 187 6.75 -6.81 -10.00
C ALA A 187 5.43 -7.57 -10.11
N TYR A 188 4.36 -6.94 -9.65
CA TYR A 188 3.00 -7.43 -9.85
C TYR A 188 2.04 -6.30 -10.24
N GLY A 189 0.94 -6.69 -10.88
CA GLY A 189 -0.22 -5.84 -11.09
C GLY A 189 -1.45 -6.47 -10.48
N SER A 190 -2.31 -5.65 -9.87
CA SER A 190 -3.56 -6.10 -9.28
C SER A 190 -4.69 -5.11 -9.48
N ASN A 191 -5.91 -5.64 -9.53
CA ASN A 191 -7.13 -4.85 -9.49
C ASN A 191 -7.79 -5.04 -8.14
N LEU A 192 -8.16 -3.95 -7.49
CA LEU A 192 -8.88 -4.00 -6.21
C LEU A 192 -10.17 -4.80 -6.33
N PHE A 193 -10.38 -5.68 -5.39
CA PHE A 193 -11.58 -6.49 -5.34
C PHE A 193 -12.19 -6.45 -3.92
N PRO A 194 -13.50 -6.29 -3.79
CA PRO A 194 -14.47 -6.06 -4.85
C PRO A 194 -14.29 -4.69 -5.53
N PRO A 195 -14.72 -4.56 -6.80
CA PRO A 195 -14.54 -3.33 -7.56
C PRO A 195 -15.29 -2.15 -6.92
N VAL A 196 -14.84 -0.93 -7.21
CA VAL A 196 -15.35 0.30 -6.59
C VAL A 196 -16.88 0.44 -6.72
N TRP A 197 -17.44 0.06 -7.88
CA TRP A 197 -18.90 0.10 -8.11
C TRP A 197 -19.66 -0.83 -7.15
N TYR A 198 -19.15 -2.04 -6.89
CA TYR A 198 -19.74 -2.98 -5.94
C TYR A 198 -19.78 -2.39 -4.52
N ARG A 199 -18.69 -1.76 -4.11
CA ARG A 199 -18.61 -1.08 -2.80
C ARG A 199 -19.64 0.05 -2.68
N GLY A 200 -19.83 0.82 -3.78
CA GLY A 200 -20.84 1.86 -3.84
C GLY A 200 -22.26 1.28 -3.68
N VAL A 201 -22.59 0.25 -4.45
CA VAL A 201 -23.88 -0.46 -4.35
C VAL A 201 -24.08 -1.06 -2.96
N ARG A 202 -23.05 -1.77 -2.44
CA ARG A 202 -23.09 -2.33 -1.08
C ARG A 202 -23.38 -1.25 -0.02
N ARG A 203 -22.75 -0.08 -0.11
CA ARG A 203 -22.98 1.02 0.85
C ARG A 203 -24.42 1.50 0.83
N VAL A 204 -25.02 1.62 -0.35
CA VAL A 204 -26.44 2.00 -0.50
C VAL A 204 -27.36 0.93 0.09
N LEU A 205 -27.11 -0.33 -0.21
CA LEU A 205 -27.90 -1.46 0.28
C LEU A 205 -27.78 -1.64 1.80
N LEU A 206 -26.61 -1.42 2.38
CA LEU A 206 -26.41 -1.43 3.84
C LEU A 206 -27.25 -0.35 4.52
N LYS A 207 -27.34 0.86 3.93
CA LYS A 207 -28.21 1.94 4.42
C LYS A 207 -29.70 1.58 4.33
N ALA A 208 -30.07 0.73 3.37
CA ALA A 208 -31.42 0.18 3.22
C ALA A 208 -31.66 -1.09 4.08
N GLY A 209 -30.73 -1.45 4.98
CA GLY A 209 -30.85 -2.62 5.85
C GLY A 209 -30.47 -3.96 5.21
N VAL A 210 -30.02 -3.97 3.94
CA VAL A 210 -29.63 -5.19 3.23
C VAL A 210 -28.13 -5.45 3.42
N ARG A 211 -27.78 -6.57 4.09
CA ARG A 211 -26.39 -6.97 4.32
C ARG A 211 -25.85 -7.80 3.15
N ILE A 212 -24.89 -7.24 2.43
CA ILE A 212 -24.12 -7.95 1.40
C ILE A 212 -22.68 -8.10 1.88
N PRO A 213 -22.07 -9.31 1.79
CA PRO A 213 -20.70 -9.54 2.25
C PRO A 213 -19.71 -8.68 1.45
N MET A 214 -18.67 -8.18 2.09
CA MET A 214 -17.59 -7.45 1.42
C MET A 214 -16.75 -8.38 0.54
N GLN A 215 -16.52 -9.60 1.01
CA GLN A 215 -15.72 -10.58 0.29
C GLN A 215 -16.59 -11.54 -0.53
N PRO A 216 -16.17 -11.89 -1.74
CA PRO A 216 -16.87 -12.90 -2.53
C PRO A 216 -16.72 -14.28 -1.90
N SER A 217 -17.58 -15.20 -2.31
CA SER A 217 -17.42 -16.60 -1.95
C SER A 217 -16.06 -17.16 -2.42
N PRO A 218 -15.49 -18.15 -1.72
CA PRO A 218 -14.20 -18.75 -2.09
C PRO A 218 -14.14 -19.26 -3.54
N GLY A 219 -15.28 -19.66 -4.11
CA GLY A 219 -15.37 -20.08 -5.51
C GLY A 219 -15.15 -18.94 -6.50
N VAL A 220 -15.77 -17.78 -6.23
CA VAL A 220 -15.57 -16.56 -7.05
C VAL A 220 -14.14 -16.05 -6.93
N HIS A 221 -13.56 -16.13 -5.76
CA HIS A 221 -12.15 -15.75 -5.56
C HIS A 221 -11.21 -16.63 -6.39
N ARG A 222 -11.34 -17.96 -6.33
CA ARG A 222 -10.54 -18.92 -7.13
C ARG A 222 -10.69 -18.69 -8.63
N MET A 223 -11.93 -18.53 -9.11
CA MET A 223 -12.18 -18.26 -10.53
C MET A 223 -11.48 -16.98 -10.99
N ARG A 224 -11.58 -15.91 -10.21
CA ARG A 224 -10.89 -14.64 -10.50
C ARG A 224 -9.37 -14.80 -10.56
N GLU A 225 -8.77 -15.52 -9.63
CA GLU A 225 -7.34 -15.78 -9.63
C GLU A 225 -6.92 -16.59 -10.87
N SER A 226 -7.66 -17.62 -11.23
CA SER A 226 -7.40 -18.40 -12.46
C SER A 226 -7.46 -17.52 -13.71
N VAL A 227 -8.46 -16.63 -13.83
CA VAL A 227 -8.56 -15.69 -14.94
C VAL A 227 -7.39 -14.71 -14.93
N ARG A 228 -7.03 -14.17 -13.77
CA ARG A 228 -5.88 -13.26 -13.63
C ARG A 228 -4.57 -13.91 -14.07
N ASP A 229 -4.35 -15.16 -13.66
CA ASP A 229 -3.11 -15.87 -13.93
C ASP A 229 -3.01 -16.31 -15.40
N ALA A 230 -4.14 -16.43 -16.11
CA ALA A 230 -4.20 -16.64 -17.56
C ALA A 230 -3.82 -15.37 -18.38
N ILE A 231 -3.88 -14.17 -17.78
CA ILE A 231 -3.49 -12.93 -18.46
C ILE A 231 -1.96 -12.81 -18.50
N PRO A 232 -1.34 -12.62 -19.68
CA PRO A 232 0.10 -12.42 -19.79
C PRO A 232 0.60 -11.29 -18.90
N HIS A 233 1.74 -11.49 -18.24
CA HIS A 233 2.27 -10.53 -17.27
C HIS A 233 2.35 -9.07 -17.78
N PRO A 234 2.85 -8.77 -19.00
CA PRO A 234 2.89 -7.39 -19.50
C PRO A 234 1.50 -6.75 -19.62
N VAL A 235 0.50 -7.52 -20.07
CA VAL A 235 -0.87 -7.04 -20.21
C VAL A 235 -1.48 -6.78 -18.83
N ARG A 236 -1.26 -7.70 -17.90
CA ARG A 236 -1.71 -7.53 -16.50
C ARG A 236 -1.11 -6.28 -15.86
N MET A 237 0.19 -6.04 -16.05
CA MET A 237 0.85 -4.84 -15.55
C MET A 237 0.27 -3.55 -16.16
N ALA A 238 -0.06 -3.56 -17.44
CA ALA A 238 -0.62 -2.40 -18.13
C ALA A 238 -2.09 -2.10 -17.77
N THR A 239 -2.87 -3.13 -17.43
CA THR A 239 -4.32 -3.00 -17.19
C THR A 239 -4.72 -3.06 -15.72
N SER A 240 -3.77 -3.21 -14.82
CA SER A 240 -4.02 -3.24 -13.38
C SER A 240 -4.31 -1.85 -12.81
N MET A 241 -5.12 -1.80 -11.77
CA MET A 241 -5.44 -0.57 -11.04
C MET A 241 -4.28 -0.10 -10.16
N VAL A 242 -3.54 -1.06 -9.62
CA VAL A 242 -2.35 -0.84 -8.79
C VAL A 242 -1.21 -1.72 -9.27
N ILE A 243 0.00 -1.26 -9.08
CA ILE A 243 1.23 -1.98 -9.39
C ILE A 243 2.14 -2.00 -8.18
N GLY A 244 2.79 -3.14 -7.96
CA GLY A 244 3.88 -3.28 -6.99
C GLY A 244 5.18 -3.59 -7.69
N VAL A 245 6.27 -2.95 -7.27
CA VAL A 245 7.62 -3.21 -7.76
C VAL A 245 8.54 -3.49 -6.58
N MET A 246 9.27 -4.57 -6.67
CA MET A 246 10.24 -5.02 -5.67
C MET A 246 11.65 -4.77 -6.15
N GLY A 247 12.46 -4.19 -5.28
CA GLY A 247 13.88 -3.95 -5.51
C GLY A 247 14.75 -4.50 -4.38
N ARG A 248 16.00 -4.84 -4.70
CA ARG A 248 17.00 -5.28 -3.74
C ARG A 248 18.09 -4.22 -3.63
N LYS A 249 18.46 -3.84 -2.40
CA LYS A 249 19.60 -2.94 -2.14
C LYS A 249 20.90 -3.66 -2.45
N GLN A 250 21.72 -3.03 -3.27
CA GLN A 250 23.07 -3.48 -3.60
C GLN A 250 24.12 -3.10 -2.56
#